data_c1807573ef0c1985eeadacc0205a521a
#
_entry.id   c1807573ef0c1985eeadacc0205a521a
#
_cell.length_a   1.000
_cell.length_b   1.000
_cell.length_c   1.000
_cell.angle_alpha   90.00
_cell.angle_beta   90.00
_cell.angle_gamma   90.00
#
_symmetry.space_group_name_H-M   'P 1'
#
loop_
_entity.id
_entity.type
_entity.pdbx_description
1 polymer ?
#
loop_
_entity_poly.entity_id
_entity_poly.type
_entity_poly.pdbx_seq_one_letter_code
_entity_poly.pdbx_strand_id
1 'polypeptide(L)'
;MTKVAELYGNPTNQLRSWGDIASNQSCPFLSRKCLKNRKSEPDITIGTCTVSYGREARNVIICPFRLLERSQIFTDCIHLLTLHEPGNELRIVPEISVPGGSIDYCLASVRSGKVIDFVGIELQTLDTTGTVWPERQRFLHSHGITVRDADVSSGKGFGMNWKMTAKTILMQLHHKIHTFEHLSKHLVLVAQDCLIEYMQREFSFEHIQDARLGNPMHFHSYTLLTESSGYRIQLTQRWSTDANGIAQCLGLQSSPRVELEAMLRQIEEKLPQSTLLSVGQPLPVSTHEDVADDS
;
A
#
# COMPACT_ATOMS: atom_id res chain seq x y z
N MET A 1 -14.85 8.71 -18.68
CA MET A 1 -13.41 8.86 -18.37
C MET A 1 -12.92 7.53 -17.82
N THR A 2 -11.76 7.00 -18.25
CA THR A 2 -11.24 5.75 -17.70
C THR A 2 -10.77 5.95 -16.26
N LYS A 3 -10.96 4.92 -15.42
CA LYS A 3 -10.40 4.91 -14.06
C LYS A 3 -8.94 4.40 -14.01
N VAL A 4 -8.40 3.90 -15.12
CA VAL A 4 -6.96 3.55 -15.21
C VAL A 4 -6.18 4.81 -15.51
N ALA A 5 -5.31 5.23 -14.60
CA ALA A 5 -4.46 6.41 -14.78
C ALA A 5 -3.12 6.06 -15.42
N GLU A 6 -2.60 4.86 -15.13
CA GLU A 6 -1.31 4.39 -15.63
C GLU A 6 -1.36 2.89 -15.97
N LEU A 7 -0.97 2.53 -17.19
CA LEU A 7 -0.89 1.15 -17.66
C LEU A 7 0.55 0.84 -18.10
N TYR A 8 1.17 -0.17 -17.47
CA TYR A 8 2.60 -0.52 -17.68
C TYR A 8 3.54 0.71 -17.59
N GLY A 9 3.31 1.56 -16.58
CA GLY A 9 4.10 2.78 -16.38
C GLY A 9 3.84 3.90 -17.39
N ASN A 10 2.85 3.75 -18.27
CA ASN A 10 2.47 4.78 -19.24
C ASN A 10 1.16 5.45 -18.83
N PRO A 11 1.12 6.80 -18.77
CA PRO A 11 -0.10 7.55 -18.47
C PRO A 11 -1.14 7.36 -19.57
N THR A 12 -2.38 7.11 -19.16
CA THR A 12 -3.49 6.83 -20.09
C THR A 12 -4.06 8.06 -20.79
N ASN A 13 -3.70 9.24 -20.33
CA ASN A 13 -4.08 10.52 -20.95
C ASN A 13 -3.16 10.97 -22.09
N GLN A 14 -2.16 10.16 -22.45
CA GLN A 14 -1.23 10.45 -23.54
C GLN A 14 -1.48 9.52 -24.73
N LEU A 15 -1.25 10.06 -25.95
CA LEU A 15 -1.29 9.25 -27.16
C LEU A 15 -0.09 8.28 -27.19
N ARG A 16 -0.38 7.00 -27.24
CA ARG A 16 0.61 5.92 -27.23
C ARG A 16 0.15 4.78 -28.14
N SER A 17 1.08 3.95 -28.59
CA SER A 17 0.77 2.67 -29.25
C SER A 17 0.34 1.63 -28.20
N TRP A 18 -0.93 1.72 -27.76
CA TRP A 18 -1.45 0.86 -26.69
C TRP A 18 -1.45 -0.62 -27.06
N GLY A 19 -1.55 -0.96 -28.35
CA GLY A 19 -1.44 -2.33 -28.83
C GLY A 19 -0.06 -2.93 -28.52
N ASP A 20 1.01 -2.20 -28.83
CA ASP A 20 2.38 -2.64 -28.56
C ASP A 20 2.66 -2.73 -27.05
N ILE A 21 2.21 -1.72 -26.28
CA ILE A 21 2.36 -1.71 -24.82
C ILE A 21 1.65 -2.91 -24.19
N ALA A 22 0.41 -3.19 -24.59
CA ALA A 22 -0.36 -4.31 -24.07
C ALA A 22 0.20 -5.68 -24.49
N SER A 23 0.79 -5.79 -25.67
CA SER A 23 1.42 -7.02 -26.18
C SER A 23 2.75 -7.30 -25.49
N ASN A 24 3.58 -6.28 -25.31
CA ASN A 24 4.90 -6.40 -24.68
C ASN A 24 4.80 -6.68 -23.18
N GLN A 25 3.75 -6.21 -22.51
CA GLN A 25 3.53 -6.40 -21.07
C GLN A 25 4.76 -6.04 -20.20
N SER A 26 5.58 -5.11 -20.65
CA SER A 26 6.84 -4.73 -19.97
C SER A 26 6.59 -3.81 -18.79
N CYS A 27 7.23 -4.10 -17.66
CA CYS A 27 7.23 -3.25 -16.49
C CYS A 27 8.49 -2.36 -16.48
N PRO A 28 8.37 -1.03 -16.63
CA PRO A 28 9.53 -0.15 -16.66
C PRO A 28 10.25 -0.06 -15.30
N PHE A 29 9.54 -0.35 -14.20
CA PHE A 29 10.08 -0.28 -12.85
C PHE A 29 10.92 -1.51 -12.49
N LEU A 30 10.72 -2.63 -13.20
CA LEU A 30 11.46 -3.88 -13.00
C LEU A 30 12.37 -4.23 -14.20
N SER A 31 12.30 -3.47 -15.30
CA SER A 31 13.01 -3.75 -16.55
C SER A 31 12.78 -5.18 -17.07
N ARG A 32 11.58 -5.72 -16.86
CA ARG A 32 11.15 -7.07 -17.31
C ARG A 32 9.63 -7.13 -17.48
N LYS A 33 9.10 -8.30 -17.86
CA LYS A 33 7.65 -8.53 -17.94
C LYS A 33 6.98 -8.22 -16.56
N CYS A 34 5.81 -7.62 -16.60
CA CYS A 34 5.03 -7.33 -15.39
C CYS A 34 4.73 -8.63 -14.62
N LEU A 35 4.92 -8.61 -13.31
CA LEU A 35 4.74 -9.78 -12.45
C LEU A 35 3.29 -9.98 -11.95
N LYS A 36 2.43 -8.98 -12.11
CA LYS A 36 1.01 -9.08 -11.70
C LYS A 36 0.20 -9.80 -12.76
N ASN A 37 0.18 -11.12 -12.72
CA ASN A 37 -0.59 -11.96 -13.63
C ASN A 37 -2.06 -12.05 -13.23
N ARG A 38 -2.94 -12.20 -14.22
CA ARG A 38 -4.34 -12.54 -13.99
C ARG A 38 -4.45 -14.03 -13.66
N LYS A 39 -5.05 -14.38 -12.51
CA LYS A 39 -5.15 -15.79 -12.08
C LYS A 39 -5.89 -16.68 -13.09
N SER A 40 -6.93 -16.15 -13.77
CA SER A 40 -7.70 -16.88 -14.80
C SER A 40 -7.03 -16.93 -16.17
N GLU A 41 -5.98 -16.14 -16.42
CA GLU A 41 -5.24 -16.02 -17.67
C GLU A 41 -3.79 -15.72 -17.35
N PRO A 42 -2.99 -16.73 -16.95
CA PRO A 42 -1.63 -16.54 -16.41
C PRO A 42 -0.67 -15.86 -17.36
N ASP A 43 -0.92 -15.97 -18.68
CA ASP A 43 -0.09 -15.36 -19.73
C ASP A 43 -0.32 -13.86 -19.87
N ILE A 44 -1.44 -13.35 -19.32
CA ILE A 44 -1.82 -11.94 -19.39
C ILE A 44 -1.57 -11.27 -18.06
N THR A 45 -0.76 -10.21 -18.08
CA THR A 45 -0.49 -9.41 -16.89
C THR A 45 -1.49 -8.27 -16.77
N ILE A 46 -1.78 -7.84 -15.54
CA ILE A 46 -2.74 -6.79 -15.24
C ILE A 46 -2.22 -5.43 -15.74
N GLY A 47 -0.96 -5.12 -15.48
CA GLY A 47 -0.29 -3.92 -15.95
C GLY A 47 -0.80 -2.59 -15.38
N THR A 48 -1.92 -2.56 -14.65
CA THR A 48 -2.44 -1.34 -14.03
C THR A 48 -1.57 -0.97 -12.82
N CYS A 49 -0.87 0.16 -12.93
CA CYS A 49 0.04 0.65 -11.89
C CYS A 49 -0.65 1.65 -10.96
N THR A 50 -1.48 2.52 -11.55
CA THR A 50 -2.15 3.63 -10.89
C THR A 50 -3.58 3.73 -11.40
N VAL A 51 -4.50 4.07 -10.52
CA VAL A 51 -5.91 4.30 -10.85
C VAL A 51 -6.34 5.69 -10.38
N SER A 52 -7.35 6.25 -11.04
CA SER A 52 -8.02 7.46 -10.61
C SER A 52 -9.21 7.07 -9.74
N TYR A 53 -9.27 7.57 -8.51
CA TYR A 53 -10.27 7.18 -7.52
C TYR A 53 -10.84 8.37 -6.74
N GLY A 54 -12.09 8.22 -6.29
CA GLY A 54 -12.81 9.22 -5.53
C GLY A 54 -13.42 10.35 -6.39
N ARG A 55 -14.13 11.27 -5.74
CA ARG A 55 -14.81 12.41 -6.41
C ARG A 55 -13.81 13.36 -7.06
N GLU A 56 -12.65 13.53 -6.44
CA GLU A 56 -11.57 14.40 -6.92
C GLU A 56 -10.68 13.74 -7.97
N ALA A 57 -10.98 12.50 -8.36
CA ALA A 57 -10.19 11.72 -9.30
C ALA A 57 -8.69 11.65 -8.94
N ARG A 58 -8.38 11.49 -7.63
CA ARG A 58 -7.00 11.37 -7.14
C ARG A 58 -6.32 10.13 -7.74
N ASN A 59 -5.10 10.29 -8.19
CA ASN A 59 -4.31 9.18 -8.71
C ASN A 59 -3.72 8.36 -7.55
N VAL A 60 -4.12 7.09 -7.47
CA VAL A 60 -3.75 6.16 -6.39
C VAL A 60 -2.91 5.03 -6.94
N ILE A 61 -1.73 4.84 -6.38
CA ILE A 61 -0.82 3.74 -6.72
C ILE A 61 -1.37 2.44 -6.12
N ILE A 62 -1.57 1.42 -6.97
CA ILE A 62 -2.05 0.09 -6.58
C ILE A 62 -1.03 -1.02 -6.89
N CYS A 63 0.12 -0.67 -7.43
CA CYS A 63 1.20 -1.59 -7.74
C CYS A 63 2.45 -1.21 -6.96
N PRO A 64 2.97 -2.07 -6.03
CA PRO A 64 4.14 -1.74 -5.23
C PRO A 64 5.40 -1.48 -6.08
N PHE A 65 5.53 -2.15 -7.23
CA PHE A 65 6.64 -1.92 -8.14
C PHE A 65 6.68 -0.51 -8.72
N ARG A 66 5.55 0.21 -8.73
CA ARG A 66 5.49 1.62 -9.14
C ARG A 66 6.36 2.51 -8.23
N LEU A 67 6.51 2.16 -6.96
CA LEU A 67 7.34 2.85 -5.99
C LEU A 67 8.85 2.67 -6.23
N LEU A 68 9.25 1.70 -7.08
CA LEU A 68 10.66 1.45 -7.41
C LEU A 68 11.21 2.40 -8.50
N GLU A 69 10.41 3.36 -8.96
CA GLU A 69 10.81 4.29 -10.01
C GLU A 69 12.18 4.90 -9.75
N ARG A 70 13.10 4.70 -10.72
CA ARG A 70 14.47 5.26 -10.69
C ARG A 70 15.24 4.96 -9.40
N SER A 71 14.86 3.92 -8.66
CA SER A 71 15.46 3.57 -7.37
C SER A 71 15.42 4.70 -6.34
N GLN A 72 14.51 5.68 -6.50
CA GLN A 72 14.43 6.89 -5.67
C GLN A 72 14.29 6.54 -4.19
N ILE A 73 13.42 5.58 -3.86
CA ILE A 73 13.18 5.19 -2.47
C ILE A 73 14.44 4.68 -1.75
N PHE A 74 15.35 4.01 -2.48
CA PHE A 74 16.61 3.54 -1.91
C PHE A 74 17.57 4.70 -1.67
N THR A 75 17.67 5.64 -2.63
CA THR A 75 18.46 6.86 -2.48
C THR A 75 18.01 7.67 -1.27
N ASP A 76 16.69 7.78 -1.08
CA ASP A 76 16.10 8.51 0.05
C ASP A 76 16.34 7.84 1.41
N CYS A 77 16.76 6.57 1.44
CA CYS A 77 17.08 5.81 2.65
C CYS A 77 18.60 5.77 2.98
N ILE A 78 19.50 6.24 2.10
CA ILE A 78 20.96 6.15 2.32
C ILE A 78 21.39 6.81 3.65
N HIS A 79 20.76 7.91 4.04
CA HIS A 79 21.08 8.63 5.28
C HIS A 79 20.80 7.81 6.56
N LEU A 80 20.04 6.72 6.47
CA LEU A 80 19.77 5.79 7.57
C LEU A 80 20.83 4.71 7.73
N LEU A 81 21.77 4.60 6.79
CA LEU A 81 22.95 3.74 6.89
C LEU A 81 24.03 4.46 7.70
N THR A 82 23.91 4.44 9.02
CA THR A 82 24.76 5.24 9.93
C THR A 82 26.23 4.81 9.98
N LEU A 83 26.51 3.58 9.51
CA LEU A 83 27.89 3.04 9.40
C LEU A 83 28.37 2.98 7.94
N HIS A 84 27.67 3.61 7.01
CA HIS A 84 28.12 3.70 5.63
C HIS A 84 29.27 4.70 5.50
N GLU A 85 30.34 4.26 4.88
CA GLU A 85 31.53 5.09 4.60
C GLU A 85 31.72 5.27 3.08
N PRO A 86 32.32 6.39 2.63
CA PRO A 86 32.73 6.56 1.25
C PRO A 86 33.61 5.40 0.77
N GLY A 87 33.26 4.84 -0.39
CA GLY A 87 33.93 3.66 -0.97
C GLY A 87 33.28 2.32 -0.65
N ASN A 88 32.33 2.25 0.27
CA ASN A 88 31.47 1.08 0.41
C ASN A 88 30.48 0.99 -0.75
N GLU A 89 30.21 -0.24 -1.21
CA GLU A 89 29.17 -0.47 -2.21
C GLU A 89 27.78 -0.41 -1.57
N LEU A 90 26.81 0.16 -2.28
CA LEU A 90 25.40 0.08 -1.92
C LEU A 90 24.72 -1.04 -2.72
N ARG A 91 24.13 -2.00 -2.02
CA ARG A 91 23.45 -3.16 -2.61
C ARG A 91 21.98 -3.18 -2.21
N ILE A 92 21.11 -3.45 -3.17
CA ILE A 92 19.67 -3.65 -2.96
C ILE A 92 19.43 -5.16 -2.95
N VAL A 93 18.94 -5.68 -1.83
CA VAL A 93 18.70 -7.12 -1.63
C VAL A 93 17.20 -7.32 -1.41
N PRO A 94 16.50 -8.04 -2.31
CA PRO A 94 15.07 -8.28 -2.15
C PRO A 94 14.80 -9.44 -1.18
N GLU A 95 13.62 -9.42 -0.57
CA GLU A 95 12.99 -10.51 0.17
C GLU A 95 13.87 -11.13 1.28
N ILE A 96 14.10 -10.38 2.34
CA ILE A 96 14.84 -10.86 3.51
C ILE A 96 13.88 -11.35 4.58
N SER A 97 14.00 -12.62 4.97
CA SER A 97 13.24 -13.18 6.09
C SER A 97 13.76 -12.66 7.42
N VAL A 98 12.82 -12.21 8.27
CA VAL A 98 13.09 -11.71 9.63
C VAL A 98 12.06 -12.27 10.61
N PRO A 99 12.32 -12.28 11.92
CA PRO A 99 11.27 -12.53 12.90
C PRO A 99 10.06 -11.62 12.65
N GLY A 100 8.87 -12.20 12.55
CA GLY A 100 7.64 -11.45 12.23
C GLY A 100 7.30 -11.37 10.74
N GLY A 101 8.06 -12.00 9.83
CA GLY A 101 7.75 -12.08 8.40
C GLY A 101 8.96 -11.91 7.48
N SER A 102 8.74 -11.29 6.32
CA SER A 102 9.80 -10.91 5.39
C SER A 102 9.77 -9.40 5.17
N ILE A 103 10.90 -8.84 4.77
CA ILE A 103 11.06 -7.45 4.33
C ILE A 103 11.13 -7.45 2.81
N ASP A 104 10.45 -6.50 2.15
CA ASP A 104 10.46 -6.42 0.69
C ASP A 104 11.85 -6.19 0.13
N TYR A 105 12.61 -5.26 0.75
CA TYR A 105 13.98 -4.94 0.34
C TYR A 105 14.86 -4.58 1.54
N CYS A 106 16.16 -4.88 1.42
CA CYS A 106 17.22 -4.31 2.24
C CYS A 106 18.15 -3.46 1.38
N LEU A 107 18.42 -2.22 1.82
CA LEU A 107 19.54 -1.44 1.32
C LEU A 107 20.73 -1.72 2.21
N ALA A 108 21.79 -2.31 1.66
CA ALA A 108 22.98 -2.72 2.40
C ALA A 108 24.21 -1.92 1.98
N SER A 109 25.00 -1.49 2.96
CA SER A 109 26.36 -0.98 2.79
C SER A 109 27.32 -2.14 2.87
N VAL A 110 28.12 -2.38 1.82
CA VAL A 110 28.99 -3.55 1.67
C VAL A 110 30.43 -3.11 1.47
N ARG A 111 31.36 -3.73 2.19
CA ARG A 111 32.81 -3.51 2.04
C ARG A 111 33.50 -4.87 1.97
N SER A 112 34.30 -5.08 0.95
CA SER A 112 35.02 -6.33 0.73
C SER A 112 34.16 -7.59 0.84
N GLY A 113 32.93 -7.53 0.28
CA GLY A 113 31.97 -8.63 0.30
C GLY A 113 31.26 -8.86 1.63
N LYS A 114 31.49 -8.04 2.65
CA LYS A 114 30.80 -8.12 3.96
C LYS A 114 29.81 -6.96 4.13
N VAL A 115 28.64 -7.24 4.67
CA VAL A 115 27.67 -6.23 5.04
C VAL A 115 28.15 -5.48 6.28
N ILE A 116 28.27 -4.17 6.16
CA ILE A 116 28.70 -3.26 7.24
C ILE A 116 27.48 -2.66 7.91
N ASP A 117 26.44 -2.32 7.13
CA ASP A 117 25.22 -1.72 7.61
C ASP A 117 24.05 -2.04 6.69
N PHE A 118 22.80 -1.95 7.18
CA PHE A 118 21.61 -2.14 6.36
C PHE A 118 20.40 -1.41 6.90
N VAL A 119 19.44 -1.14 6.00
CA VAL A 119 18.12 -0.59 6.27
C VAL A 119 17.08 -1.50 5.65
N GLY A 120 16.05 -1.89 6.41
CA GLY A 120 14.89 -2.62 5.90
C GLY A 120 13.88 -1.66 5.26
N ILE A 121 13.28 -2.05 4.14
CA ILE A 121 12.32 -1.24 3.40
C ILE A 121 11.10 -2.08 3.06
N GLU A 122 9.92 -1.62 3.50
CA GLU A 122 8.59 -2.17 3.20
C GLU A 122 7.87 -1.25 2.22
N LEU A 123 7.27 -1.82 1.20
CA LEU A 123 6.49 -1.10 0.19
C LEU A 123 5.01 -1.35 0.39
N GLN A 124 4.25 -0.33 0.73
CA GLN A 124 2.81 -0.46 0.84
C GLN A 124 2.07 0.42 -0.15
N THR A 125 1.27 -0.20 -0.99
CA THR A 125 0.28 0.47 -1.84
C THR A 125 -1.12 0.11 -1.37
N LEU A 126 -2.12 0.86 -1.85
CA LEU A 126 -3.50 0.56 -1.52
C LEU A 126 -3.96 -0.71 -2.23
N ASP A 127 -4.57 -1.60 -1.46
CA ASP A 127 -5.27 -2.76 -1.99
C ASP A 127 -6.62 -2.35 -2.55
N THR A 128 -7.06 -3.03 -3.59
CA THR A 128 -8.39 -2.83 -4.15
C THR A 128 -9.35 -3.91 -3.68
N THR A 129 -10.58 -3.52 -3.35
CA THR A 129 -11.71 -4.45 -3.26
C THR A 129 -12.26 -4.68 -4.66
N GLY A 130 -12.65 -5.91 -4.99
CA GLY A 130 -13.09 -6.22 -6.35
C GLY A 130 -11.93 -6.29 -7.34
N THR A 131 -12.17 -5.86 -8.58
CA THR A 131 -11.18 -6.03 -9.65
C THR A 131 -11.06 -4.81 -10.56
N VAL A 132 -9.84 -4.38 -10.84
CA VAL A 132 -9.52 -3.31 -11.81
C VAL A 132 -9.56 -3.81 -13.27
N TRP A 133 -9.71 -5.11 -13.48
CA TRP A 133 -9.64 -5.72 -14.81
C TRP A 133 -10.66 -5.17 -15.81
N PRO A 134 -11.96 -5.03 -15.49
CA PRO A 134 -12.92 -4.45 -16.42
C PRO A 134 -12.57 -3.03 -16.85
N GLU A 135 -12.04 -2.20 -15.95
CA GLU A 135 -11.62 -0.83 -16.29
C GLU A 135 -10.43 -0.84 -17.26
N ARG A 136 -9.45 -1.72 -17.04
CA ARG A 136 -8.35 -1.93 -17.97
C ARG A 136 -8.85 -2.37 -19.36
N GLN A 137 -9.79 -3.31 -19.41
CA GLN A 137 -10.32 -3.81 -20.68
C GLN A 137 -11.16 -2.75 -21.41
N ARG A 138 -11.98 -1.99 -20.72
CA ARG A 138 -12.68 -0.84 -21.31
C ARG A 138 -11.73 0.19 -21.90
N PHE A 139 -10.64 0.47 -21.18
CA PHE A 139 -9.59 1.37 -21.68
C PHE A 139 -8.97 0.85 -22.97
N LEU A 140 -8.54 -0.41 -23.02
CA LEU A 140 -7.94 -1.01 -24.22
C LEU A 140 -8.92 -1.07 -25.39
N HIS A 141 -10.19 -1.45 -25.12
CA HIS A 141 -11.25 -1.47 -26.11
C HIS A 141 -11.49 -0.10 -26.74
N SER A 142 -11.51 0.96 -25.91
CA SER A 142 -11.68 2.34 -26.42
C SER A 142 -10.53 2.83 -27.32
N HIS A 143 -9.40 2.12 -27.30
CA HIS A 143 -8.25 2.35 -28.18
C HIS A 143 -8.13 1.32 -29.34
N GLY A 144 -9.25 0.63 -29.65
CA GLY A 144 -9.32 -0.30 -30.79
C GLY A 144 -8.63 -1.64 -30.58
N ILE A 145 -8.27 -1.99 -29.36
CA ILE A 145 -7.65 -3.28 -29.05
C ILE A 145 -8.73 -4.31 -28.76
N THR A 146 -8.64 -5.45 -29.43
CA THR A 146 -9.58 -6.57 -29.23
C THR A 146 -9.42 -7.14 -27.83
N VAL A 147 -10.51 -7.14 -27.08
CA VAL A 147 -10.64 -7.70 -25.74
C VAL A 147 -11.93 -8.49 -25.65
N ARG A 148 -12.14 -9.25 -24.60
CA ARG A 148 -13.36 -10.02 -24.40
C ARG A 148 -14.54 -9.10 -24.09
N ASP A 149 -15.64 -9.20 -24.83
CA ASP A 149 -16.86 -8.39 -24.63
C ASP A 149 -17.42 -8.54 -23.20
N ALA A 150 -17.37 -9.75 -22.63
CA ALA A 150 -17.80 -10.01 -21.26
C ALA A 150 -17.00 -9.22 -20.21
N ASP A 151 -15.74 -8.90 -20.46
CA ASP A 151 -14.90 -8.08 -19.56
C ASP A 151 -15.27 -6.59 -19.70
N VAL A 152 -15.57 -6.13 -20.91
CA VAL A 152 -15.95 -4.74 -21.21
C VAL A 152 -17.33 -4.40 -20.64
N SER A 153 -18.30 -5.32 -20.85
CA SER A 153 -19.69 -5.18 -20.38
C SER A 153 -19.88 -5.48 -18.89
N SER A 154 -18.82 -5.98 -18.22
CA SER A 154 -18.88 -6.32 -16.80
C SER A 154 -19.23 -5.10 -15.93
N GLY A 155 -20.32 -5.19 -15.17
CA GLY A 155 -20.68 -4.21 -14.14
C GLY A 155 -19.80 -4.25 -12.87
N LYS A 156 -18.83 -5.20 -12.79
CA LYS A 156 -17.94 -5.31 -11.64
C LYS A 156 -16.98 -4.12 -11.61
N GLY A 157 -17.02 -3.40 -10.51
CA GLY A 157 -16.11 -2.31 -10.22
C GLY A 157 -15.03 -2.70 -9.21
N PHE A 158 -14.23 -1.73 -8.82
CA PHE A 158 -13.31 -1.84 -7.71
C PHE A 158 -13.52 -0.67 -6.74
N GLY A 159 -13.22 -0.91 -5.48
CA GLY A 159 -13.08 0.10 -4.43
C GLY A 159 -11.68 0.07 -3.86
N MET A 160 -11.38 0.96 -2.91
CA MET A 160 -10.11 0.97 -2.17
C MET A 160 -10.31 0.40 -0.77
N ASN A 161 -9.42 -0.50 -0.37
CA ASN A 161 -9.47 -1.16 0.93
C ASN A 161 -8.65 -0.42 1.99
N TRP A 162 -8.94 0.86 2.19
CA TRP A 162 -8.19 1.76 3.06
C TRP A 162 -7.93 1.18 4.46
N LYS A 163 -9.01 0.80 5.14
CA LYS A 163 -8.97 0.35 6.53
C LYS A 163 -8.16 -0.94 6.70
N MET A 164 -8.39 -1.93 5.82
CA MET A 164 -7.67 -3.20 5.93
C MET A 164 -6.22 -3.07 5.53
N THR A 165 -5.92 -2.29 4.47
CA THR A 165 -4.53 -2.02 4.08
C THR A 165 -3.77 -1.35 5.22
N ALA A 166 -4.32 -0.29 5.83
CA ALA A 166 -3.68 0.42 6.94
C ALA A 166 -3.51 -0.47 8.18
N LYS A 167 -4.54 -1.22 8.58
CA LYS A 167 -4.46 -2.15 9.72
C LYS A 167 -3.42 -3.25 9.49
N THR A 168 -3.42 -3.84 8.30
CA THR A 168 -2.52 -4.95 7.98
C THR A 168 -1.06 -4.50 8.00
N ILE A 169 -0.74 -3.36 7.38
CA ILE A 169 0.64 -2.87 7.38
C ILE A 169 1.11 -2.47 8.78
N LEU A 170 0.29 -1.76 9.57
CA LEU A 170 0.65 -1.41 10.95
C LEU A 170 0.91 -2.66 11.80
N MET A 171 0.11 -3.72 11.64
CA MET A 171 0.33 -4.99 12.34
C MET A 171 1.63 -5.67 11.89
N GLN A 172 1.92 -5.69 10.60
CA GLN A 172 3.17 -6.23 10.07
C GLN A 172 4.39 -5.46 10.60
N LEU A 173 4.32 -4.13 10.64
CA LEU A 173 5.37 -3.28 11.20
C LEU A 173 5.55 -3.56 12.69
N HIS A 174 4.46 -3.69 13.46
CA HIS A 174 4.52 -4.03 14.88
C HIS A 174 5.29 -5.34 15.13
N HIS A 175 5.06 -6.37 14.32
CA HIS A 175 5.76 -7.64 14.46
C HIS A 175 7.26 -7.55 14.12
N LYS A 176 7.64 -6.70 13.18
CA LYS A 176 9.03 -6.59 12.69
C LYS A 176 9.88 -5.59 13.46
N ILE A 177 9.27 -4.49 13.94
CA ILE A 177 10.00 -3.36 14.48
C ILE A 177 10.87 -3.70 15.70
N HIS A 178 10.40 -4.60 16.57
CA HIS A 178 11.19 -5.07 17.72
C HIS A 178 12.53 -5.68 17.33
N THR A 179 12.56 -6.39 16.19
CA THR A 179 13.82 -6.94 15.63
C THR A 179 14.77 -5.83 15.23
N PHE A 180 14.27 -4.81 14.52
CA PHE A 180 15.10 -3.68 14.07
C PHE A 180 15.59 -2.83 15.24
N GLU A 181 14.75 -2.58 16.23
CA GLU A 181 15.11 -1.89 17.46
C GLU A 181 16.21 -2.63 18.23
N HIS A 182 16.06 -3.96 18.41
CA HIS A 182 17.07 -4.81 19.04
C HIS A 182 18.41 -4.79 18.30
N LEU A 183 18.39 -4.78 16.97
CA LEU A 183 19.59 -4.73 16.13
C LEU A 183 20.17 -3.33 15.99
N SER A 184 19.52 -2.29 16.54
CA SER A 184 19.88 -0.89 16.32
C SER A 184 19.96 -0.54 14.83
N LYS A 185 18.97 -1.01 14.05
CA LYS A 185 18.81 -0.79 12.61
C LYS A 185 17.46 -0.11 12.32
N HIS A 186 17.32 0.39 11.10
CA HIS A 186 16.14 1.13 10.68
C HIS A 186 15.24 0.27 9.78
N LEU A 187 13.93 0.38 10.01
CA LEU A 187 12.88 -0.13 9.13
C LEU A 187 12.11 1.06 8.55
N VAL A 188 11.92 1.07 7.24
CA VAL A 188 11.24 2.16 6.54
C VAL A 188 9.98 1.63 5.88
N LEU A 189 8.83 2.22 6.18
CA LEU A 189 7.62 2.08 5.38
C LEU A 189 7.62 3.14 4.28
N VAL A 190 7.58 2.70 3.04
CA VAL A 190 7.39 3.54 1.85
C VAL A 190 5.94 3.43 1.40
N ALA A 191 5.21 4.53 1.42
CA ALA A 191 3.82 4.56 1.02
C ALA A 191 3.47 5.87 0.29
N GLN A 192 2.38 5.85 -0.48
CA GLN A 192 1.83 7.08 -1.05
C GLN A 192 1.20 7.94 0.03
N ASP A 193 1.26 9.26 -0.14
CA ASP A 193 0.72 10.28 0.77
C ASP A 193 -0.73 10.02 1.19
N CYS A 194 -1.59 9.64 0.25
CA CYS A 194 -2.99 9.35 0.55
C CYS A 194 -3.21 8.22 1.57
N LEU A 195 -2.35 7.19 1.57
CA LEU A 195 -2.41 6.12 2.58
C LEU A 195 -1.94 6.62 3.93
N ILE A 196 -0.86 7.42 3.97
CA ILE A 196 -0.37 8.00 5.23
C ILE A 196 -1.39 8.97 5.81
N GLU A 197 -2.00 9.85 5.00
CA GLU A 197 -3.09 10.75 5.42
C GLU A 197 -4.27 9.97 6.01
N TYR A 198 -4.65 8.85 5.36
CA TYR A 198 -5.68 7.98 5.90
C TYR A 198 -5.28 7.39 7.26
N MET A 199 -4.05 6.91 7.39
CA MET A 199 -3.54 6.36 8.64
C MET A 199 -3.53 7.42 9.75
N GLN A 200 -3.09 8.65 9.47
CA GLN A 200 -3.09 9.76 10.43
C GLN A 200 -4.48 10.13 10.92
N ARG A 201 -5.50 9.99 10.08
CA ARG A 201 -6.89 10.29 10.44
C ARG A 201 -7.54 9.19 11.28
N GLU A 202 -7.25 7.92 10.95
CA GLU A 202 -7.96 6.76 11.54
C GLU A 202 -7.26 6.13 12.75
N PHE A 203 -5.97 6.41 12.93
CA PHE A 203 -5.16 5.81 13.98
C PHE A 203 -4.49 6.90 14.84
N SER A 204 -4.07 6.55 16.07
CA SER A 204 -3.34 7.48 16.93
C SER A 204 -1.91 7.68 16.43
N PHE A 205 -1.64 8.81 15.79
CA PHE A 205 -0.32 9.21 15.29
C PHE A 205 0.41 10.18 16.23
N GLU A 206 -0.08 10.40 17.44
CA GLU A 206 0.50 11.34 18.42
C GLU A 206 1.96 11.03 18.79
N HIS A 207 2.35 9.76 18.66
CA HIS A 207 3.69 9.26 18.96
C HIS A 207 4.59 9.11 17.72
N ILE A 208 4.09 9.52 16.56
CA ILE A 208 4.86 9.57 15.32
C ILE A 208 5.23 11.04 15.07
N GLN A 209 6.51 11.33 15.12
CA GLN A 209 7.07 12.68 15.05
C GLN A 209 7.89 12.86 13.77
N ASP A 210 8.35 14.08 13.51
CA ASP A 210 9.33 14.35 12.46
C ASP A 210 10.52 13.40 12.57
N ALA A 211 11.03 12.96 11.43
CA ALA A 211 12.03 11.91 11.36
C ALA A 211 13.31 12.22 12.14
N ARG A 212 13.72 11.29 12.98
CA ARG A 212 14.95 11.34 13.78
C ARG A 212 15.73 10.04 13.61
N LEU A 213 17.05 10.13 13.42
CA LEU A 213 17.92 8.95 13.28
C LEU A 213 17.93 8.01 14.50
N GLY A 214 17.59 8.52 15.69
CA GLY A 214 17.50 7.68 16.89
C GLY A 214 16.30 6.75 16.94
N ASN A 215 15.32 6.92 16.05
CA ASN A 215 14.14 6.08 15.99
C ASN A 215 14.32 4.94 14.98
N PRO A 216 13.97 3.69 15.32
CA PRO A 216 14.15 2.55 14.43
C PRO A 216 13.11 2.45 13.31
N MET A 217 11.92 3.02 13.48
CA MET A 217 10.82 2.99 12.50
C MET A 217 10.68 4.32 11.78
N HIS A 218 10.70 4.31 10.45
CA HIS A 218 10.51 5.48 9.61
C HIS A 218 9.33 5.31 8.65
N PHE A 219 8.63 6.40 8.39
CA PHE A 219 7.57 6.51 7.39
C PHE A 219 8.01 7.50 6.33
N HIS A 220 8.15 7.05 5.10
CA HIS A 220 8.44 7.89 3.94
C HIS A 220 7.19 8.02 3.08
N SER A 221 6.67 9.24 3.01
CA SER A 221 5.48 9.60 2.24
C SER A 221 5.85 10.13 0.87
N TYR A 222 5.30 9.52 -0.17
CA TYR A 222 5.56 9.90 -1.55
C TYR A 222 4.30 10.43 -2.21
N THR A 223 4.40 11.59 -2.84
CA THR A 223 3.36 12.15 -3.71
C THR A 223 3.60 11.69 -5.14
N LEU A 224 2.52 11.39 -5.86
CA LEU A 224 2.56 11.10 -7.29
C LEU A 224 2.33 12.38 -8.08
N LEU A 225 3.40 12.98 -8.59
CA LEU A 225 3.34 14.19 -9.39
C LEU A 225 3.00 13.87 -10.84
N THR A 226 2.20 14.75 -11.47
CA THR A 226 1.94 14.70 -12.91
C THR A 226 2.94 15.61 -13.62
N GLU A 227 3.71 15.05 -14.54
CA GLU A 227 4.66 15.75 -15.41
C GLU A 227 4.21 15.64 -16.87
N SER A 228 4.82 16.42 -17.76
CA SER A 228 4.54 16.37 -19.21
C SER A 228 4.84 14.98 -19.81
N SER A 229 5.83 14.27 -19.27
CA SER A 229 6.24 12.93 -19.72
C SER A 229 5.50 11.78 -19.03
N GLY A 230 4.76 12.04 -17.96
CA GLY A 230 4.08 10.99 -17.19
C GLY A 230 3.89 11.33 -15.71
N TYR A 231 3.95 10.31 -14.90
CA TYR A 231 3.92 10.45 -13.44
C TYR A 231 5.30 10.22 -12.85
N ARG A 232 5.59 10.91 -11.76
CA ARG A 232 6.82 10.75 -10.98
C ARG A 232 6.50 10.70 -9.48
N ILE A 233 7.16 9.80 -8.75
CA ILE A 233 7.10 9.83 -7.30
C ILE A 233 8.09 10.87 -6.74
N GLN A 234 7.67 11.56 -5.71
CA GLN A 234 8.52 12.50 -4.97
C GLN A 234 8.31 12.31 -3.47
N LEU A 235 9.40 12.15 -2.74
CA LEU A 235 9.37 12.16 -1.29
C LEU A 235 8.95 13.54 -0.77
N THR A 236 7.89 13.60 0.01
CA THR A 236 7.34 14.85 0.52
C THR A 236 7.49 14.99 2.02
N GLN A 237 7.36 13.90 2.76
CA GLN A 237 7.41 13.93 4.22
C GLN A 237 8.07 12.69 4.77
N ARG A 238 8.70 12.84 5.93
CA ARG A 238 9.29 11.75 6.71
C ARG A 238 8.91 11.89 8.17
N TRP A 239 8.50 10.79 8.76
CA TRP A 239 8.26 10.69 10.20
C TRP A 239 9.01 9.50 10.76
N SER A 240 9.14 9.45 12.06
CA SER A 240 9.74 8.32 12.76
C SER A 240 9.11 8.08 14.12
N THR A 241 9.26 6.85 14.59
CA THR A 241 8.83 6.39 15.91
C THR A 241 9.63 5.15 16.32
N ASP A 242 9.28 4.57 17.47
CA ASP A 242 9.81 3.30 17.99
C ASP A 242 8.72 2.21 17.98
N ALA A 243 9.03 1.04 18.50
CA ALA A 243 8.08 -0.07 18.63
C ALA A 243 6.86 0.29 19.48
N ASN A 244 7.08 1.12 20.51
CA ASN A 244 6.02 1.57 21.40
C ASN A 244 5.02 2.49 20.67
N GLY A 245 5.50 3.42 19.83
CA GLY A 245 4.64 4.28 19.04
C GLY A 245 3.80 3.49 18.01
N ILE A 246 4.35 2.43 17.41
CA ILE A 246 3.56 1.53 16.55
C ILE A 246 2.48 0.80 17.34
N ALA A 247 2.81 0.30 18.54
CA ALA A 247 1.84 -0.34 19.44
C ALA A 247 0.69 0.63 19.82
N GLN A 248 1.01 1.90 20.05
CA GLN A 248 0.03 2.93 20.35
C GLN A 248 -0.86 3.26 19.14
N CYS A 249 -0.32 3.32 17.94
CA CYS A 249 -1.14 3.45 16.72
C CYS A 249 -2.20 2.34 16.61
N LEU A 250 -1.86 1.13 17.01
CA LEU A 250 -2.76 -0.02 17.01
C LEU A 250 -3.71 -0.06 18.21
N GLY A 251 -3.57 0.85 19.18
CA GLY A 251 -4.35 0.88 20.42
C GLY A 251 -4.01 -0.26 21.39
N LEU A 252 -2.87 -0.95 21.20
CA LEU A 252 -2.50 -2.11 22.04
C LEU A 252 -2.13 -1.75 23.47
N GLN A 253 -1.87 -0.47 23.74
CA GLN A 253 -1.54 0.03 25.09
C GLN A 253 -2.63 0.92 25.67
N SER A 254 -3.76 1.10 24.97
CA SER A 254 -4.87 1.92 25.46
C SER A 254 -5.63 1.19 26.57
N SER A 255 -5.80 1.83 27.72
CA SER A 255 -6.82 1.41 28.67
C SER A 255 -8.19 1.46 27.99
N PRO A 256 -9.08 0.49 28.22
CA PRO A 256 -10.43 0.53 27.68
C PRO A 256 -11.10 1.86 28.07
N ARG A 257 -11.48 2.67 27.08
CA ARG A 257 -12.14 3.97 27.32
C ARG A 257 -13.66 3.85 27.44
N VAL A 258 -14.19 2.62 27.36
CA VAL A 258 -15.63 2.36 27.41
C VAL A 258 -15.97 1.77 28.76
N GLU A 259 -16.80 2.47 29.53
CA GLU A 259 -17.35 1.95 30.77
C GLU A 259 -18.46 0.92 30.48
N LEU A 260 -18.58 -0.08 31.37
CA LEU A 260 -19.57 -1.16 31.22
C LEU A 260 -20.99 -0.60 31.03
N GLU A 261 -21.35 0.42 31.82
CA GLU A 261 -22.64 1.07 31.73
C GLU A 261 -22.94 1.70 30.39
N ALA A 262 -21.92 2.23 29.70
CA ALA A 262 -22.06 2.77 28.32
C ALA A 262 -22.34 1.66 27.31
N MET A 263 -21.66 0.52 27.46
CA MET A 263 -21.92 -0.65 26.60
C MET A 263 -23.30 -1.25 26.86
N LEU A 264 -23.69 -1.39 28.11
CA LEU A 264 -25.01 -1.90 28.48
C LEU A 264 -26.12 -1.03 27.89
N ARG A 265 -26.04 0.29 28.02
CA ARG A 265 -27.01 1.22 27.39
C ARG A 265 -27.11 1.04 25.89
N GLN A 266 -25.99 0.93 25.19
CA GLN A 266 -26.01 0.70 23.74
C GLN A 266 -26.66 -0.64 23.35
N ILE A 267 -26.49 -1.68 24.14
CA ILE A 267 -27.12 -2.98 23.95
C ILE A 267 -28.63 -2.86 24.22
N GLU A 268 -29.01 -2.25 25.34
CA GLU A 268 -30.41 -2.05 25.77
C GLU A 268 -31.21 -1.25 24.72
N GLU A 269 -30.62 -0.18 24.15
CA GLU A 269 -31.23 0.59 23.07
C GLU A 269 -31.54 -0.24 21.81
N LYS A 270 -30.75 -1.30 21.58
CA LYS A 270 -30.91 -2.19 20.41
C LYS A 270 -31.76 -3.44 20.69
N LEU A 271 -32.09 -3.72 21.96
CA LEU A 271 -32.91 -4.89 22.32
C LEU A 271 -34.25 -4.96 21.58
N PRO A 272 -34.99 -3.85 21.37
CA PRO A 272 -36.27 -3.92 20.64
C PRO A 272 -36.15 -4.43 19.20
N GLN A 273 -34.97 -4.32 18.60
CA GLN A 273 -34.66 -4.79 17.24
C GLN A 273 -33.87 -6.09 17.24
N SER A 274 -33.60 -6.65 18.41
CA SER A 274 -32.81 -7.88 18.55
C SER A 274 -33.66 -9.12 18.32
N THR A 275 -32.99 -10.22 17.98
CA THR A 275 -33.61 -11.53 17.83
C THR A 275 -33.40 -12.37 19.07
N LEU A 276 -34.49 -12.97 19.59
CA LEU A 276 -34.38 -13.91 20.69
C LEU A 276 -33.58 -15.14 20.27
N LEU A 277 -32.56 -15.50 21.02
CA LEU A 277 -31.79 -16.70 20.75
C LEU A 277 -32.66 -17.94 20.95
N SER A 278 -32.94 -18.68 19.87
CA SER A 278 -33.65 -19.95 19.89
C SER A 278 -32.73 -21.03 19.32
N VAL A 279 -32.54 -22.09 20.11
CA VAL A 279 -31.69 -23.22 19.69
C VAL A 279 -32.30 -23.92 18.48
N GLY A 280 -31.55 -24.03 17.38
CA GLY A 280 -31.99 -24.72 16.14
C GLY A 280 -32.70 -23.82 15.10
N GLN A 281 -32.89 -22.53 15.36
CA GLN A 281 -33.39 -21.60 14.34
C GLN A 281 -32.21 -20.83 13.70
N PRO A 282 -32.22 -20.64 12.35
CA PRO A 282 -31.24 -19.78 11.70
C PRO A 282 -31.43 -18.33 12.15
N LEU A 283 -30.32 -17.64 12.40
CA LEU A 283 -30.35 -16.21 12.69
C LEU A 283 -30.86 -15.44 11.47
N PRO A 284 -31.77 -14.46 11.64
CA PRO A 284 -32.15 -13.59 10.53
C PRO A 284 -30.89 -12.88 10.01
N VAL A 285 -30.70 -12.92 8.71
CA VAL A 285 -29.64 -12.15 8.05
C VAL A 285 -29.99 -10.67 8.24
N SER A 286 -29.18 -9.95 9.01
CA SER A 286 -29.32 -8.50 9.08
C SER A 286 -29.03 -7.95 7.68
N THR A 287 -30.04 -7.39 7.01
CA THR A 287 -29.83 -6.53 5.87
C THR A 287 -29.21 -5.23 6.37
N HIS A 288 -27.90 -5.27 6.70
CA HIS A 288 -27.13 -4.06 6.68
C HIS A 288 -27.00 -3.69 5.21
N GLU A 289 -27.85 -2.78 4.75
CA GLU A 289 -27.54 -1.96 3.60
C GLU A 289 -26.13 -1.40 3.88
N ASP A 290 -25.18 -1.73 3.00
CA ASP A 290 -23.88 -1.10 2.97
C ASP A 290 -24.15 0.41 2.90
N VAL A 291 -24.10 1.08 4.04
CA VAL A 291 -23.97 2.53 4.10
C VAL A 291 -22.62 2.77 3.46
N ALA A 292 -22.65 3.10 2.17
CA ALA A 292 -21.50 3.61 1.46
C ALA A 292 -21.00 4.79 2.30
N ASP A 293 -19.83 4.60 2.89
CA ASP A 293 -19.11 5.61 3.66
C ASP A 293 -18.75 6.73 2.68
N ASP A 294 -19.65 7.72 2.60
CA ASP A 294 -19.56 8.93 1.80
C ASP A 294 -18.77 9.97 2.60
N SER A 295 -17.43 9.74 2.68
CA SER A 295 -16.51 10.79 3.13
C SER A 295 -15.11 10.62 2.54
#